data_997522c2afecacda3650cfdad4ab46dd
#
_entry.id   997522c2afecacda3650cfdad4ab46dd
#
_cell.length_a   1.000
_cell.length_b   1.000
_cell.length_c   1.000
_cell.angle_alpha   90.00
_cell.angle_beta   90.00
_cell.angle_gamma   90.00
#
_symmetry.space_group_name_H-M   'P 1'
#
loop_
_entity.id
_entity.type
_entity.pdbx_description
1 polymer ?
#
loop_
_entity_poly.entity_id
_entity_poly.type
_entity_poly.pdbx_seq_one_letter_code
_entity_poly.pdbx_strand_id
1 'polypeptide(L)'
;MRLAALLHDVDDIKLSPDTYATKKNAVDFMTINKIDGKRIEAVCKIIDEVSFAGTDSVVPDTIEGKCVQDADRLDAIGAIGIARTFAYGGSRGRKIYDPEIKSKMGMNKEEYRNNQDSTSINHFYEKLLLLKDMMNTTEGKKLAEHRQVVMQEFLNEFMLEWEGKM
;
A
#
# COMPACT_ATOMS: atom_id res chain seq x y z
N MET A 1 9.57 7.34 14.22
CA MET A 1 8.71 6.19 13.89
C MET A 1 7.22 6.45 14.17
N ARG A 2 6.71 6.56 15.43
CA ARG A 2 5.26 6.70 15.72
C ARG A 2 4.58 7.84 14.98
N LEU A 3 5.16 9.04 14.96
CA LEU A 3 4.61 10.18 14.21
C LEU A 3 4.52 9.90 12.72
N ALA A 4 5.55 9.32 12.12
CA ALA A 4 5.51 8.96 10.70
C ALA A 4 4.40 7.94 10.41
N ALA A 5 4.24 6.92 11.25
CA ALA A 5 3.15 5.94 11.09
C ALA A 5 1.75 6.55 11.22
N LEU A 6 1.57 7.56 12.08
CA LEU A 6 0.28 8.24 12.23
C LEU A 6 -0.02 9.27 11.14
N LEU A 7 1.03 9.87 10.55
CA LEU A 7 0.89 10.99 9.64
C LEU A 7 1.15 10.64 8.17
N HIS A 8 1.53 9.39 7.84
CA HIS A 8 1.97 9.06 6.48
C HIS A 8 0.90 9.26 5.41
N ASP A 9 -0.38 9.08 5.75
CA ASP A 9 -1.51 9.19 4.83
C ASP A 9 -2.29 10.50 4.91
N VAL A 10 -1.98 11.40 5.87
CA VAL A 10 -2.78 12.65 6.04
C VAL A 10 -2.66 13.60 4.84
N ASP A 11 -1.58 13.47 4.08
CA ASP A 11 -1.32 14.21 2.84
C ASP A 11 -1.27 13.27 1.62
N ASP A 12 -1.97 12.11 1.66
CA ASP A 12 -2.04 11.21 0.48
C ASP A 12 -2.68 11.93 -0.70
N ILE A 13 -2.10 11.76 -1.89
CA ILE A 13 -2.52 12.47 -3.11
C ILE A 13 -4.00 12.23 -3.48
N LYS A 14 -4.57 11.09 -3.09
CA LYS A 14 -5.98 10.73 -3.37
C LYS A 14 -6.96 11.44 -2.45
N LEU A 15 -6.51 11.86 -1.27
CA LEU A 15 -7.31 12.48 -0.21
C LEU A 15 -7.01 13.98 -0.07
N SER A 16 -5.76 14.38 -0.25
CA SER A 16 -5.26 15.74 0.00
C SER A 16 -4.31 16.20 -1.11
N PRO A 17 -4.75 16.27 -2.37
CA PRO A 17 -3.88 16.58 -3.51
C PRO A 17 -3.15 17.91 -3.38
N ASP A 18 -3.79 18.93 -2.77
CA ASP A 18 -3.25 20.27 -2.62
C ASP A 18 -2.09 20.34 -1.59
N THR A 19 -2.04 19.40 -0.65
CA THR A 19 -1.03 19.37 0.42
C THR A 19 0.02 18.27 0.22
N TYR A 20 -0.21 17.35 -0.70
CA TYR A 20 0.64 16.19 -0.95
C TYR A 20 2.11 16.55 -1.15
N ALA A 21 2.41 17.51 -2.03
CA ALA A 21 3.79 17.86 -2.38
C ALA A 21 4.57 18.49 -1.21
N THR A 22 3.88 19.21 -0.34
CA THR A 22 4.48 19.96 0.79
C THR A 22 4.31 19.23 2.13
N LYS A 23 3.48 18.19 2.19
CA LYS A 23 3.08 17.51 3.43
C LYS A 23 2.53 18.49 4.48
N LYS A 24 1.78 19.48 3.99
CA LYS A 24 1.37 20.62 4.79
C LYS A 24 0.61 20.21 6.06
N ASN A 25 -0.31 19.26 5.96
CA ASN A 25 -1.11 18.82 7.11
C ASN A 25 -0.22 18.17 8.19
N ALA A 26 0.70 17.28 7.78
CA ALA A 26 1.65 16.65 8.68
C ALA A 26 2.60 17.68 9.33
N VAL A 27 3.14 18.60 8.54
CA VAL A 27 4.05 19.66 9.02
C VAL A 27 3.33 20.60 9.97
N ASP A 28 2.15 21.07 9.63
CA ASP A 28 1.35 21.97 10.48
C ASP A 28 1.01 21.31 11.82
N PHE A 29 0.56 20.03 11.79
CA PHE A 29 0.30 19.28 13.01
C PHE A 29 1.53 19.20 13.91
N MET A 30 2.68 18.84 13.35
CA MET A 30 3.93 18.73 14.12
C MET A 30 4.40 20.08 14.67
N THR A 31 4.25 21.14 13.89
CA THR A 31 4.66 22.52 14.27
C THR A 31 3.80 23.03 15.41
N ILE A 32 2.47 22.89 15.33
CA ILE A 32 1.53 23.27 16.40
C ILE A 32 1.85 22.53 17.71
N ASN A 33 2.26 21.26 17.60
CA ASN A 33 2.65 20.44 18.75
C ASN A 33 4.12 20.64 19.17
N LYS A 34 4.80 21.69 18.68
CA LYS A 34 6.16 22.09 19.05
C LYS A 34 7.22 20.99 18.86
N ILE A 35 7.05 20.17 17.85
CA ILE A 35 8.09 19.22 17.42
C ILE A 35 9.23 19.99 16.79
N ASP A 36 10.46 19.66 17.16
CA ASP A 36 11.65 20.36 16.63
C ASP A 36 11.83 20.12 15.10
N GLY A 37 12.42 21.09 14.40
CA GLY A 37 12.54 21.07 12.95
C GLY A 37 13.28 19.83 12.40
N LYS A 38 14.32 19.35 13.07
CA LYS A 38 15.08 18.16 12.63
C LYS A 38 14.21 16.90 12.67
N ARG A 39 13.33 16.78 13.68
CA ARG A 39 12.36 15.67 13.75
C ARG A 39 11.29 15.80 12.69
N ILE A 40 10.81 17.00 12.40
CA ILE A 40 9.86 17.25 11.31
C ILE A 40 10.46 16.77 9.98
N GLU A 41 11.69 17.19 9.66
CA GLU A 41 12.40 16.77 8.45
C GLU A 41 12.55 15.23 8.37
N ALA A 42 12.95 14.59 9.47
CA ALA A 42 13.10 13.14 9.53
C ALA A 42 11.77 12.39 9.34
N VAL A 43 10.67 12.90 9.90
CA VAL A 43 9.32 12.34 9.70
C VAL A 43 8.88 12.51 8.26
N CYS A 44 9.05 13.69 7.67
CA CYS A 44 8.70 13.97 6.28
C CYS A 44 9.47 13.07 5.30
N LYS A 45 10.78 12.85 5.56
CA LYS A 45 11.58 11.90 4.77
C LYS A 45 10.99 10.49 4.81
N ILE A 46 10.63 9.98 5.98
CA ILE A 46 10.00 8.66 6.11
C ILE A 46 8.67 8.62 5.33
N ILE A 47 7.84 9.65 5.44
CA ILE A 47 6.55 9.73 4.71
C ILE A 47 6.77 9.61 3.20
N ASP A 48 7.80 10.26 2.65
CA ASP A 48 8.14 10.17 1.22
C ASP A 48 8.55 8.76 0.78
N GLU A 49 9.15 7.99 1.67
CA GLU A 49 9.71 6.66 1.39
C GLU A 49 8.71 5.52 1.62
N VAL A 50 7.58 5.75 2.29
CA VAL A 50 6.65 4.67 2.71
C VAL A 50 5.79 4.16 1.57
N SER A 51 5.22 5.04 0.75
CA SER A 51 4.19 4.69 -0.23
C SER A 51 4.69 3.72 -1.31
N PHE A 52 3.84 2.76 -1.67
CA PHE A 52 4.08 1.89 -2.82
C PHE A 52 4.05 2.70 -4.13
N ALA A 53 5.09 2.55 -4.93
CA ALA A 53 5.29 3.27 -6.18
C ALA A 53 5.62 2.33 -7.37
N GLY A 54 5.08 1.12 -7.37
CA GLY A 54 5.43 0.13 -8.38
C GLY A 54 6.94 -0.20 -8.35
N THR A 55 7.56 -0.24 -9.53
CA THR A 55 9.01 -0.46 -9.67
C THR A 55 9.86 0.71 -9.14
N ASP A 56 9.25 1.89 -8.93
CA ASP A 56 9.92 3.06 -8.38
C ASP A 56 9.88 3.10 -6.84
N SER A 57 9.38 2.02 -6.20
CA SER A 57 9.36 1.93 -4.74
C SER A 57 10.78 1.91 -4.18
N VAL A 58 11.04 2.77 -3.19
CA VAL A 58 12.34 2.87 -2.54
C VAL A 58 12.41 2.03 -1.26
N VAL A 59 13.62 1.64 -0.88
CA VAL A 59 13.89 1.05 0.45
C VAL A 59 14.35 2.18 1.37
N PRO A 60 13.66 2.43 2.50
CA PRO A 60 14.06 3.49 3.43
C PRO A 60 15.47 3.29 3.98
N ASP A 61 16.22 4.39 4.14
CA ASP A 61 17.58 4.36 4.68
C ASP A 61 17.60 4.01 6.17
N THR A 62 16.58 4.45 6.92
CA THR A 62 16.53 4.30 8.38
C THR A 62 15.73 3.08 8.81
N ILE A 63 16.07 2.51 9.97
CA ILE A 63 15.30 1.39 10.54
C ILE A 63 13.86 1.82 10.88
N GLU A 64 13.66 3.06 11.30
CA GLU A 64 12.35 3.65 11.56
C GLU A 64 11.51 3.71 10.29
N GLY A 65 12.10 4.14 9.18
CA GLY A 65 11.44 4.15 7.87
C GLY A 65 11.09 2.74 7.39
N LYS A 66 12.02 1.80 7.51
CA LYS A 66 11.78 0.38 7.21
C LYS A 66 10.61 -0.21 8.00
N CYS A 67 10.56 0.07 9.30
CA CYS A 67 9.46 -0.41 10.15
C CYS A 67 8.11 0.22 9.78
N VAL A 68 8.09 1.51 9.42
CA VAL A 68 6.84 2.19 9.02
C VAL A 68 6.37 1.67 7.66
N GLN A 69 7.28 1.50 6.70
CA GLN A 69 6.96 0.96 5.39
C GLN A 69 6.46 -0.50 5.47
N ASP A 70 7.09 -1.34 6.30
CA ASP A 70 6.62 -2.71 6.51
C ASP A 70 5.23 -2.73 7.16
N ALA A 71 4.97 -1.84 8.12
CA ALA A 71 3.67 -1.75 8.77
C ALA A 71 2.56 -1.36 7.78
N ASP A 72 2.78 -0.35 6.92
CA ASP A 72 1.86 0.04 5.86
C ASP A 72 1.60 -1.13 4.89
N ARG A 73 2.65 -1.79 4.43
CA ARG A 73 2.54 -2.94 3.54
C ARG A 73 1.79 -4.12 4.18
N LEU A 74 2.05 -4.40 5.45
CA LEU A 74 1.34 -5.44 6.19
C LEU A 74 -0.16 -5.13 6.32
N ASP A 75 -0.54 -3.87 6.53
CA ASP A 75 -1.94 -3.47 6.61
C ASP A 75 -2.71 -3.70 5.29
N ALA A 76 -1.99 -3.70 4.17
CA ALA A 76 -2.57 -3.92 2.85
C ALA A 76 -2.79 -5.39 2.47
N ILE A 77 -2.26 -6.37 3.23
CA ILE A 77 -2.26 -7.80 2.85
C ILE A 77 -2.94 -8.70 3.90
N GLY A 78 -3.19 -9.96 3.52
CA GLY A 78 -3.90 -10.94 4.37
C GLY A 78 -5.42 -10.72 4.36
N ALA A 79 -6.12 -11.29 5.33
CA ALA A 79 -7.59 -11.27 5.40
C ALA A 79 -8.16 -9.83 5.44
N ILE A 80 -7.54 -8.94 6.22
CA ILE A 80 -7.93 -7.52 6.28
C ILE A 80 -7.67 -6.83 4.93
N GLY A 81 -6.52 -7.10 4.31
CA GLY A 81 -6.18 -6.59 2.98
C GLY A 81 -7.18 -7.03 1.90
N ILE A 82 -7.63 -8.29 1.93
CA ILE A 82 -8.69 -8.80 1.04
C ILE A 82 -9.96 -7.95 1.23
N ALA A 83 -10.47 -7.84 2.47
CA ALA A 83 -11.69 -7.09 2.76
C ALA A 83 -11.59 -5.63 2.31
N ARG A 84 -10.47 -4.96 2.60
CA ARG A 84 -10.20 -3.56 2.18
C ARG A 84 -10.18 -3.42 0.65
N THR A 85 -9.58 -4.36 -0.07
CA THR A 85 -9.49 -4.32 -1.53
C THR A 85 -10.88 -4.31 -2.17
N PHE A 86 -11.79 -5.16 -1.71
CA PHE A 86 -13.15 -5.21 -2.25
C PHE A 86 -14.01 -4.02 -1.79
N ALA A 87 -13.87 -3.59 -0.53
CA ALA A 87 -14.56 -2.40 -0.03
C ALA A 87 -14.16 -1.15 -0.82
N TYR A 88 -12.86 -0.93 -1.03
CA TYR A 88 -12.36 0.18 -1.82
C TYR A 88 -12.76 0.06 -3.29
N GLY A 89 -12.62 -1.12 -3.90
CA GLY A 89 -13.04 -1.35 -5.28
C GLY A 89 -14.52 -1.04 -5.49
N GLY A 90 -15.38 -1.54 -4.60
CA GLY A 90 -16.82 -1.26 -4.64
C GLY A 90 -17.15 0.22 -4.50
N SER A 91 -16.47 0.95 -3.60
CA SER A 91 -16.67 2.41 -3.43
C SER A 91 -16.27 3.24 -4.66
N ARG A 92 -15.44 2.67 -5.53
CA ARG A 92 -14.97 3.29 -6.79
C ARG A 92 -15.67 2.73 -8.05
N GLY A 93 -16.67 1.86 -7.91
CA GLY A 93 -17.33 1.19 -9.03
C GLY A 93 -16.41 0.24 -9.81
N ARG A 94 -15.32 -0.23 -9.20
CA ARG A 94 -14.36 -1.15 -9.82
C ARG A 94 -14.99 -2.55 -9.92
N LYS A 95 -14.85 -3.20 -11.07
CA LYS A 95 -15.25 -4.60 -11.22
C LYS A 95 -14.51 -5.49 -10.22
N ILE A 96 -15.17 -6.52 -9.71
CA ILE A 96 -14.53 -7.54 -8.88
C ILE A 96 -13.51 -8.30 -9.71
N TYR A 97 -13.95 -8.86 -10.83
CA TYR A 97 -13.14 -9.60 -11.81
C TYR A 97 -13.73 -9.43 -13.21
N ASP A 98 -12.86 -9.51 -14.21
CA ASP A 98 -13.24 -9.55 -15.63
C ASP A 98 -12.12 -10.30 -16.37
N PRO A 99 -12.40 -11.47 -17.02
CA PRO A 99 -11.40 -12.27 -17.70
C PRO A 99 -10.76 -11.57 -18.90
N GLU A 100 -11.43 -10.56 -19.47
CA GLU A 100 -10.91 -9.78 -20.60
C GLU A 100 -9.91 -8.70 -20.15
N ILE A 101 -9.92 -8.32 -18.86
CA ILE A 101 -9.00 -7.33 -18.30
C ILE A 101 -7.82 -8.05 -17.64
N LYS A 102 -6.68 -8.04 -18.32
CA LYS A 102 -5.46 -8.69 -17.80
C LYS A 102 -4.74 -7.82 -16.77
N SER A 103 -4.18 -8.44 -15.75
CA SER A 103 -3.31 -7.75 -14.78
C SER A 103 -2.04 -7.24 -15.44
N LYS A 104 -1.60 -6.04 -15.03
CA LYS A 104 -0.39 -5.40 -15.54
C LYS A 104 0.72 -5.52 -14.51
N MET A 105 1.77 -6.27 -14.85
CA MET A 105 2.92 -6.48 -13.98
C MET A 105 4.02 -5.45 -14.27
N GLY A 106 4.82 -5.15 -13.25
CA GLY A 106 6.02 -4.31 -13.40
C GLY A 106 5.75 -2.83 -13.69
N MET A 107 4.58 -2.32 -13.34
CA MET A 107 4.23 -0.91 -13.52
C MET A 107 5.15 0.00 -12.70
N ASN A 108 5.58 1.12 -13.29
CA ASN A 108 6.19 2.22 -12.58
C ASN A 108 5.13 3.05 -11.80
N LYS A 109 5.57 4.09 -11.09
CA LYS A 109 4.69 4.93 -10.26
C LYS A 109 3.56 5.58 -11.05
N GLU A 110 3.85 6.09 -12.23
CA GLU A 110 2.87 6.78 -13.08
C GLU A 110 1.87 5.78 -13.66
N GLU A 111 2.35 4.69 -14.22
CA GLU A 111 1.51 3.61 -14.76
C GLU A 111 0.58 3.04 -13.70
N TYR A 112 1.10 2.78 -12.49
CA TYR A 112 0.30 2.28 -11.37
C TYR A 112 -0.81 3.26 -10.96
N ARG A 113 -0.49 4.56 -10.90
CA ARG A 113 -1.48 5.60 -10.55
C ARG A 113 -2.59 5.74 -11.60
N ASN A 114 -2.24 5.59 -12.86
CA ASN A 114 -3.14 5.75 -13.99
C ASN A 114 -3.90 4.46 -14.36
N ASN A 115 -3.63 3.33 -13.69
CA ASN A 115 -4.28 2.04 -13.96
C ASN A 115 -5.70 1.97 -13.36
N GLN A 116 -6.61 2.78 -13.92
CA GLN A 116 -7.99 2.88 -13.43
C GLN A 116 -8.89 1.75 -13.92
N ASP A 117 -8.57 1.12 -15.05
CA ASP A 117 -9.39 0.08 -15.69
C ASP A 117 -9.12 -1.33 -15.12
N SER A 118 -8.32 -1.46 -14.07
CA SER A 118 -8.02 -2.74 -13.43
C SER A 118 -9.18 -3.23 -12.55
N THR A 119 -9.22 -4.56 -12.31
CA THR A 119 -10.20 -5.18 -11.41
C THR A 119 -9.66 -5.32 -9.98
N SER A 120 -10.55 -5.61 -9.02
CA SER A 120 -10.13 -5.89 -7.63
C SER A 120 -9.25 -7.15 -7.56
N ILE A 121 -9.54 -8.19 -8.33
CA ILE A 121 -8.69 -9.41 -8.42
C ILE A 121 -7.33 -9.08 -9.06
N ASN A 122 -7.29 -8.28 -10.13
CA ASN A 122 -6.01 -7.91 -10.74
C ASN A 122 -5.11 -7.16 -9.77
N HIS A 123 -5.67 -6.33 -8.86
CA HIS A 123 -4.91 -5.61 -7.86
C HIS A 123 -4.07 -6.51 -6.93
N PHE A 124 -4.50 -7.75 -6.70
CA PHE A 124 -3.69 -8.73 -5.97
C PHE A 124 -2.39 -9.02 -6.71
N TYR A 125 -2.45 -9.27 -8.01
CA TYR A 125 -1.27 -9.58 -8.82
C TYR A 125 -0.42 -8.33 -9.08
N GLU A 126 -1.05 -7.18 -9.31
CA GLU A 126 -0.39 -5.92 -9.64
C GLU A 126 0.34 -5.29 -8.45
N LYS A 127 -0.09 -5.60 -7.21
CA LYS A 127 0.50 -5.03 -6.00
C LYS A 127 0.61 -6.01 -4.84
N LEU A 128 -0.52 -6.55 -4.36
CA LEU A 128 -0.59 -7.11 -3.00
C LEU A 128 0.32 -8.34 -2.82
N LEU A 129 0.38 -9.22 -3.82
CA LEU A 129 1.25 -10.39 -3.81
C LEU A 129 2.74 -10.06 -3.92
N LEU A 130 3.09 -8.85 -4.39
CA LEU A 130 4.48 -8.40 -4.48
C LEU A 130 5.02 -7.92 -3.12
N LEU A 131 4.14 -7.46 -2.23
CA LEU A 131 4.53 -6.78 -1.00
C LEU A 131 5.32 -7.66 -0.03
N LYS A 132 5.08 -8.98 -0.01
CA LYS A 132 5.85 -9.92 0.81
C LYS A 132 7.36 -9.83 0.54
N ASP A 133 7.74 -9.84 -0.73
CA ASP A 133 9.14 -9.83 -1.14
C ASP A 133 9.80 -8.44 -0.99
N MET A 134 8.99 -7.42 -0.77
CA MET A 134 9.41 -6.04 -0.53
C MET A 134 9.55 -5.70 0.97
N MET A 135 9.32 -6.63 1.90
CA MET A 135 9.49 -6.39 3.33
C MET A 135 10.97 -6.19 3.68
N ASN A 136 11.22 -5.22 4.55
CA ASN A 136 12.56 -4.82 4.94
C ASN A 136 13.08 -5.56 6.17
N THR A 137 12.20 -5.79 7.15
CA THR A 137 12.56 -6.35 8.46
C THR A 137 12.26 -7.85 8.54
N THR A 138 12.99 -8.57 9.38
CA THR A 138 12.76 -10.00 9.62
C THR A 138 11.36 -10.29 10.13
N GLU A 139 10.86 -9.47 11.05
CA GLU A 139 9.51 -9.66 11.60
C GLU A 139 8.43 -9.30 10.55
N GLY A 140 8.65 -8.25 9.75
CA GLY A 140 7.78 -7.92 8.62
C GLY A 140 7.67 -9.08 7.63
N LYS A 141 8.79 -9.70 7.27
CA LYS A 141 8.83 -10.87 6.37
C LYS A 141 8.02 -12.05 6.91
N LYS A 142 8.24 -12.43 8.16
CA LYS A 142 7.49 -13.54 8.81
C LYS A 142 5.98 -13.32 8.79
N LEU A 143 5.53 -12.10 9.13
CA LEU A 143 4.11 -11.77 9.12
C LEU A 143 3.55 -11.75 7.69
N ALA A 144 4.31 -11.24 6.74
CA ALA A 144 3.91 -11.19 5.34
C ALA A 144 3.81 -12.58 4.70
N GLU A 145 4.68 -13.53 5.05
CA GLU A 145 4.61 -14.91 4.60
C GLU A 145 3.26 -15.55 4.93
N HIS A 146 2.82 -15.45 6.18
CA HIS A 146 1.50 -15.96 6.59
C HIS A 146 0.36 -15.27 5.84
N ARG A 147 0.39 -13.93 5.75
CA ARG A 147 -0.65 -13.15 5.05
C ARG A 147 -0.69 -13.43 3.55
N GLN A 148 0.44 -13.73 2.95
CA GLN A 148 0.55 -14.16 1.55
C GLN A 148 -0.22 -15.47 1.30
N VAL A 149 -0.04 -16.47 2.17
CA VAL A 149 -0.76 -17.76 2.06
C VAL A 149 -2.27 -17.53 2.07
N VAL A 150 -2.77 -16.73 3.02
CA VAL A 150 -4.21 -16.41 3.11
C VAL A 150 -4.74 -15.78 1.81
N MET A 151 -3.98 -14.86 1.20
CA MET A 151 -4.41 -14.25 -0.07
C MET A 151 -4.37 -15.24 -1.24
N GLN A 152 -3.37 -16.11 -1.30
CA GLN A 152 -3.26 -17.12 -2.36
C GLN A 152 -4.39 -18.17 -2.27
N GLU A 153 -4.71 -18.64 -1.06
CA GLU A 153 -5.83 -19.54 -0.82
C GLU A 153 -7.15 -18.89 -1.24
N PHE A 154 -7.39 -17.64 -0.85
CA PHE A 154 -8.57 -16.89 -1.28
C PHE A 154 -8.66 -16.77 -2.81
N LEU A 155 -7.56 -16.43 -3.49
CA LEU A 155 -7.56 -16.30 -4.95
C LEU A 155 -7.83 -17.62 -5.66
N ASN A 156 -7.25 -18.71 -5.15
CA ASN A 156 -7.48 -20.06 -5.69
C ASN A 156 -8.96 -20.44 -5.58
N GLU A 157 -9.56 -20.24 -4.41
CA GLU A 157 -10.97 -20.54 -4.16
C GLU A 157 -11.87 -19.67 -5.03
N PHE A 158 -11.61 -18.36 -5.08
CA PHE A 158 -12.35 -17.42 -5.92
C PHE A 158 -12.37 -17.86 -7.40
N MET A 159 -11.25 -18.33 -7.94
CA MET A 159 -11.16 -18.75 -9.34
C MET A 159 -11.89 -20.08 -9.59
N LEU A 160 -11.85 -21.03 -8.63
CA LEU A 160 -12.61 -22.28 -8.74
C LEU A 160 -14.12 -22.02 -8.75
N GLU A 161 -14.60 -21.17 -7.84
CA GLU A 161 -16.01 -20.76 -7.80
C GLU A 161 -16.43 -20.01 -9.08
N TRP A 162 -15.59 -19.09 -9.56
CA TRP A 162 -15.84 -18.34 -10.78
C TRP A 162 -15.99 -19.24 -12.02
N GLU A 163 -15.17 -20.27 -12.10
CA GLU A 163 -15.18 -21.26 -13.20
C GLU A 163 -16.23 -22.37 -13.03
N GLY A 164 -16.95 -22.39 -11.91
CA GLY A 164 -17.93 -23.43 -11.59
C GLY A 164 -17.31 -24.83 -11.42
N LYS A 165 -16.09 -24.88 -10.90
CA LYS A 165 -15.32 -26.13 -10.69
C LYS A 165 -15.41 -26.66 -9.26
N MET A 166 -16.28 -26.14 -8.45
CA MET A 166 -16.57 -26.57 -7.08
C MET A 166 -17.74 -27.51 -7.06
#